data_f4d14416f3b05538eabc8e5bda411b88
#
_entry.id   f4d14416f3b05538eabc8e5bda411b88
#
_cell.length_a   1.000
_cell.length_b   1.000
_cell.length_c   1.000
_cell.angle_alpha   90.00
_cell.angle_beta   90.00
_cell.angle_gamma   90.00
#
_symmetry.space_group_name_H-M   'P 1'
#
loop_
_entity.id
_entity.type
_entity.pdbx_description
1 polymer ?
#
loop_
_entity_poly.entity_id
_entity_poly.type
_entity_poly.pdbx_seq_one_letter_code
_entity_poly.pdbx_strand_id
1 'polypeptide(L)'
;FDEKLKLCLNCKRCEVACPENVKIADLIQEARIKYSTAKPSLRDRMLANTDFVGTLAHNFAPITNFALGLKPVKAVMDSVLKIDKHRTFPSYSFQTFEQWYKKHAAEQEAYKKHVAYFHGCYANYNFPQLSKDLLKILNACGYGVRLLEKEKCCGVALVANGLSDQAKKQGELNMNSMRKAIAAGDDVLTTSSTCTFTMRDEYKNLLKIDNDDVAPHLSLATRWLYRMVESGKIKLAFRKDFHQKLAYHTACHMERMGWAIYSTELLRMIPGVELTLLDSNCCGISGTYGFKKENYKRSQAIGAPLFKQIEELKPDFVSTDCETCKWQIEMSTSRKVKNPISTLAEALDVEETRRLNKA
;
A
#
# COMPACT_ATOMS: atom_id res chain seq x y z
N PHE A 1 -29.94 9.56 -0.03
CA PHE A 1 -28.97 9.33 1.05
C PHE A 1 -27.72 8.63 0.49
N ASP A 2 -27.83 7.41 -0.03
CA ASP A 2 -26.71 6.62 -0.57
C ASP A 2 -25.87 7.34 -1.63
N GLU A 3 -26.49 8.07 -2.54
CA GLU A 3 -25.77 8.80 -3.59
C GLU A 3 -24.83 9.87 -3.01
N LYS A 4 -25.24 10.56 -1.95
CA LYS A 4 -24.41 11.58 -1.30
C LYS A 4 -23.25 10.95 -0.54
N LEU A 5 -23.50 9.87 0.19
CA LEU A 5 -22.44 9.16 0.93
C LEU A 5 -21.38 8.54 0.00
N LYS A 6 -21.77 8.09 -1.21
CA LYS A 6 -20.84 7.56 -2.22
C LYS A 6 -19.84 8.59 -2.75
N LEU A 7 -20.04 9.88 -2.51
CA LEU A 7 -19.09 10.92 -2.88
C LEU A 7 -17.85 10.95 -2.00
N CYS A 8 -17.93 10.44 -0.78
CA CYS A 8 -16.82 10.40 0.16
C CYS A 8 -15.76 9.40 -0.31
N LEU A 9 -14.52 9.89 -0.46
CA LEU A 9 -13.34 9.08 -0.84
C LEU A 9 -12.71 8.33 0.33
N ASN A 10 -13.19 8.55 1.56
CA ASN A 10 -12.57 8.04 2.78
C ASN A 10 -11.06 8.42 2.92
N CYS A 11 -10.68 9.57 2.38
CA CYS A 11 -9.29 10.04 2.39
C CYS A 11 -8.85 10.68 3.73
N LYS A 12 -9.76 10.81 4.69
CA LYS A 12 -9.52 11.37 6.04
C LYS A 12 -9.02 12.81 6.10
N ARG A 13 -8.90 13.53 4.98
CA ARG A 13 -8.39 14.93 4.96
C ARG A 13 -9.27 15.90 5.74
N CYS A 14 -10.59 15.69 5.69
CA CYS A 14 -11.52 16.49 6.53
C CYS A 14 -11.27 16.30 8.03
N GLU A 15 -10.76 15.13 8.44
CA GLU A 15 -10.38 14.84 9.83
C GLU A 15 -9.05 15.51 10.19
N VAL A 16 -8.06 15.49 9.28
CA VAL A 16 -6.77 16.17 9.48
C VAL A 16 -6.94 17.68 9.55
N ALA A 17 -7.84 18.24 8.74
CA ALA A 17 -8.11 19.68 8.71
C ALA A 17 -9.07 20.17 9.82
N CYS A 18 -9.70 19.26 10.56
CA CYS A 18 -10.68 19.63 11.58
C CYS A 18 -9.98 20.00 12.90
N PRO A 19 -10.10 21.24 13.40
CA PRO A 19 -9.47 21.66 14.66
C PRO A 19 -10.03 20.89 15.88
N GLU A 20 -11.28 20.41 15.77
CA GLU A 20 -11.97 19.65 16.83
C GLU A 20 -11.78 18.12 16.70
N ASN A 21 -10.92 17.66 15.79
CA ASN A 21 -10.66 16.24 15.54
C ASN A 21 -11.93 15.39 15.27
N VAL A 22 -12.98 15.98 14.69
CA VAL A 22 -14.21 15.25 14.34
C VAL A 22 -13.92 14.24 13.25
N LYS A 23 -14.21 12.98 13.51
CA LYS A 23 -13.98 11.86 12.58
C LYS A 23 -15.06 11.77 11.49
N ILE A 24 -15.18 12.81 10.67
CA ILE A 24 -16.24 12.97 9.66
C ILE A 24 -16.23 11.82 8.66
N ALA A 25 -15.07 11.39 8.20
CA ALA A 25 -14.98 10.29 7.23
C ALA A 25 -15.42 8.95 7.86
N ASP A 26 -15.08 8.69 9.13
CA ASP A 26 -15.54 7.51 9.85
C ASP A 26 -17.06 7.50 10.00
N LEU A 27 -17.64 8.63 10.40
CA LEU A 27 -19.10 8.77 10.49
C LEU A 27 -19.81 8.48 9.15
N ILE A 28 -19.23 8.96 8.04
CA ILE A 28 -19.76 8.66 6.70
C ILE A 28 -19.64 7.16 6.37
N GLN A 29 -18.52 6.52 6.69
CA GLN A 29 -18.36 5.08 6.47
C GLN A 29 -19.28 4.25 7.37
N GLU A 30 -19.41 4.59 8.64
CA GLU A 30 -20.37 3.95 9.55
C GLU A 30 -21.81 4.09 9.06
N ALA A 31 -22.19 5.30 8.59
CA ALA A 31 -23.51 5.52 8.01
C ALA A 31 -23.72 4.66 6.74
N ARG A 32 -22.70 4.50 5.90
CA ARG A 32 -22.77 3.60 4.73
C ARG A 32 -22.93 2.14 5.15
N ILE A 33 -22.19 1.68 6.13
CA ILE A 33 -22.27 0.31 6.64
C ILE A 33 -23.65 0.04 7.23
N LYS A 34 -24.18 0.98 8.02
CA LYS A 34 -25.41 0.78 8.80
C LYS A 34 -26.70 1.01 7.99
N TYR A 35 -26.71 1.99 7.10
CA TYR A 35 -27.94 2.48 6.47
C TYR A 35 -27.99 2.32 4.96
N SER A 36 -26.91 1.90 4.27
CA SER A 36 -26.98 1.65 2.86
C SER A 36 -27.82 0.41 2.56
N THR A 37 -28.82 0.58 1.71
CA THR A 37 -29.66 -0.51 1.23
C THR A 37 -29.17 -1.10 -0.10
N ALA A 38 -28.20 -0.46 -0.74
CA ALA A 38 -27.67 -0.85 -2.03
C ALA A 38 -26.80 -2.11 -1.91
N LYS A 39 -27.24 -3.19 -2.55
CA LYS A 39 -26.43 -4.43 -2.63
C LYS A 39 -25.22 -4.22 -3.54
N PRO A 40 -24.01 -4.74 -3.13
CA PRO A 40 -22.84 -4.70 -3.99
C PRO A 40 -23.07 -5.37 -5.34
N SER A 41 -22.79 -4.65 -6.42
CA SER A 41 -22.89 -5.17 -7.80
C SER A 41 -21.82 -6.25 -8.05
N LEU A 42 -21.94 -6.97 -9.19
CA LEU A 42 -20.89 -7.92 -9.62
C LEU A 42 -19.54 -7.20 -9.74
N ARG A 43 -19.51 -6.01 -10.35
CA ARG A 43 -18.31 -5.16 -10.41
C ARG A 43 -17.72 -4.90 -9.04
N ASP A 44 -18.55 -4.46 -8.09
CA ASP A 44 -18.10 -4.10 -6.75
C ASP A 44 -17.50 -5.31 -6.03
N ARG A 45 -18.10 -6.48 -6.20
CA ARG A 45 -17.58 -7.74 -5.67
C ARG A 45 -16.24 -8.14 -6.30
N MET A 46 -16.10 -7.97 -7.63
CA MET A 46 -14.85 -8.27 -8.34
C MET A 46 -13.72 -7.33 -7.89
N LEU A 47 -13.99 -6.02 -7.85
CA LEU A 47 -12.99 -5.03 -7.43
C LEU A 47 -12.59 -5.16 -5.95
N ALA A 48 -13.49 -5.67 -5.11
CA ALA A 48 -13.26 -5.82 -3.68
C ALA A 48 -12.50 -7.08 -3.30
N ASN A 49 -12.70 -8.19 -4.03
CA ASN A 49 -12.09 -9.49 -3.70
C ASN A 49 -10.70 -9.65 -4.34
N THR A 50 -9.76 -8.81 -3.93
CA THR A 50 -8.41 -8.72 -4.50
C THR A 50 -7.62 -10.02 -4.39
N ASP A 51 -7.77 -10.79 -3.30
CA ASP A 51 -7.11 -12.09 -3.14
C ASP A 51 -7.61 -13.12 -4.15
N PHE A 52 -8.94 -13.21 -4.33
CA PHE A 52 -9.53 -14.14 -5.29
C PHE A 52 -9.14 -13.78 -6.72
N VAL A 53 -9.29 -12.50 -7.09
CA VAL A 53 -8.92 -12.02 -8.42
C VAL A 53 -7.41 -12.15 -8.64
N GLY A 54 -6.58 -11.84 -7.65
CA GLY A 54 -5.14 -12.00 -7.70
C GLY A 54 -4.72 -13.45 -7.92
N THR A 55 -5.29 -14.38 -7.16
CA THR A 55 -5.04 -15.83 -7.30
C THR A 55 -5.41 -16.34 -8.68
N LEU A 56 -6.55 -15.92 -9.23
CA LEU A 56 -6.96 -16.33 -10.57
C LEU A 56 -6.07 -15.69 -11.64
N ALA A 57 -5.82 -14.40 -11.53
CA ALA A 57 -5.12 -13.64 -12.56
C ALA A 57 -3.63 -13.97 -12.65
N HIS A 58 -2.94 -14.25 -11.53
CA HIS A 58 -1.51 -14.57 -11.55
C HIS A 58 -1.22 -15.92 -12.23
N ASN A 59 -2.11 -16.91 -12.08
CA ASN A 59 -1.94 -18.22 -12.74
C ASN A 59 -1.90 -18.12 -14.28
N PHE A 60 -2.55 -17.08 -14.82
CA PHE A 60 -2.61 -16.78 -16.25
C PHE A 60 -2.02 -15.39 -16.55
N ALA A 61 -1.04 -14.94 -15.77
CA ALA A 61 -0.55 -13.56 -15.81
C ALA A 61 -0.18 -13.05 -17.22
N PRO A 62 0.53 -13.78 -18.09
CA PRO A 62 0.83 -13.29 -19.43
C PRO A 62 -0.44 -13.00 -20.26
N ILE A 63 -1.41 -13.90 -20.20
CA ILE A 63 -2.69 -13.77 -20.93
C ILE A 63 -3.53 -12.65 -20.31
N THR A 64 -3.64 -12.63 -18.99
CA THR A 64 -4.40 -11.61 -18.24
C THR A 64 -3.85 -10.21 -18.52
N ASN A 65 -2.54 -10.03 -18.43
CA ASN A 65 -1.89 -8.74 -18.66
C ASN A 65 -2.08 -8.28 -20.11
N PHE A 66 -1.93 -9.18 -21.07
CA PHE A 66 -2.18 -8.90 -22.48
C PHE A 66 -3.65 -8.48 -22.71
N ALA A 67 -4.60 -9.27 -22.19
CA ALA A 67 -6.02 -9.02 -22.36
C ALA A 67 -6.44 -7.66 -21.75
N LEU A 68 -5.98 -7.34 -20.53
CA LEU A 68 -6.26 -6.06 -19.86
C LEU A 68 -5.70 -4.83 -20.60
N GLY A 69 -4.72 -5.02 -21.49
CA GLY A 69 -4.18 -3.98 -22.36
C GLY A 69 -5.04 -3.70 -23.59
N LEU A 70 -5.87 -4.65 -24.03
CA LEU A 70 -6.61 -4.59 -25.27
C LEU A 70 -7.81 -3.61 -25.21
N LYS A 71 -7.90 -2.71 -26.21
CA LYS A 71 -9.03 -1.77 -26.33
C LYS A 71 -10.40 -2.45 -26.36
N PRO A 72 -10.63 -3.57 -27.10
CA PRO A 72 -11.91 -4.27 -27.09
C PRO A 72 -12.30 -4.79 -25.70
N VAL A 73 -11.35 -5.37 -24.96
CA VAL A 73 -11.59 -5.86 -23.60
C VAL A 73 -11.99 -4.72 -22.67
N LYS A 74 -11.27 -3.58 -22.73
CA LYS A 74 -11.64 -2.37 -21.98
C LYS A 74 -13.02 -1.84 -22.35
N ALA A 75 -13.40 -1.88 -23.62
CA ALA A 75 -14.74 -1.47 -24.07
C ALA A 75 -15.84 -2.38 -23.51
N VAL A 76 -15.61 -3.71 -23.47
CA VAL A 76 -16.53 -4.66 -22.82
C VAL A 76 -16.61 -4.39 -21.32
N MET A 77 -15.49 -4.19 -20.63
CA MET A 77 -15.47 -3.85 -19.21
C MET A 77 -16.23 -2.54 -18.93
N ASP A 78 -16.13 -1.55 -19.81
CA ASP A 78 -16.85 -0.28 -19.68
C ASP A 78 -18.36 -0.44 -19.90
N SER A 79 -18.78 -1.24 -20.86
CA SER A 79 -20.20 -1.44 -21.19
C SER A 79 -20.91 -2.37 -20.20
N VAL A 80 -20.28 -3.49 -19.83
CA VAL A 80 -20.87 -4.55 -19.00
C VAL A 80 -20.62 -4.31 -17.52
N LEU A 81 -19.34 -4.14 -17.14
CA LEU A 81 -18.95 -4.00 -15.73
C LEU A 81 -18.98 -2.54 -15.24
N LYS A 82 -19.21 -1.56 -16.13
CA LYS A 82 -19.14 -0.13 -15.78
C LYS A 82 -17.79 0.26 -15.13
N ILE A 83 -16.70 -0.36 -15.57
CA ILE A 83 -15.34 0.04 -15.26
C ILE A 83 -14.85 0.89 -16.42
N ASP A 84 -14.39 2.11 -16.13
CA ASP A 84 -14.06 3.08 -17.18
C ASP A 84 -12.94 2.57 -18.12
N LYS A 85 -13.18 2.66 -19.44
CA LYS A 85 -12.27 2.16 -20.48
C LYS A 85 -10.90 2.84 -20.52
N HIS A 86 -10.76 4.03 -19.95
CA HIS A 86 -9.49 4.76 -19.89
C HIS A 86 -8.61 4.28 -18.72
N ARG A 87 -9.15 3.46 -17.80
CA ARG A 87 -8.35 2.93 -16.68
C ARG A 87 -7.26 2.00 -17.15
N THR A 88 -6.09 2.14 -16.52
CA THR A 88 -5.04 1.13 -16.55
C THR A 88 -5.18 0.21 -15.34
N PHE A 89 -4.73 -1.02 -15.50
CA PHE A 89 -4.72 -2.02 -14.44
C PHE A 89 -3.28 -2.37 -14.10
N PRO A 90 -2.99 -2.68 -12.82
CA PRO A 90 -1.67 -3.20 -12.48
C PRO A 90 -1.47 -4.55 -13.16
N SER A 91 -0.24 -4.79 -13.62
CA SER A 91 0.13 -6.10 -14.15
C SER A 91 0.19 -7.13 -13.03
N TYR A 92 -0.16 -8.37 -13.33
CA TYR A 92 -0.01 -9.49 -12.43
C TYR A 92 1.32 -10.19 -12.67
N SER A 93 1.99 -10.60 -11.60
CA SER A 93 3.21 -11.39 -11.67
C SER A 93 2.86 -12.87 -11.83
N PHE A 94 3.56 -13.59 -12.71
CA PHE A 94 3.38 -15.05 -12.86
C PHE A 94 3.82 -15.79 -11.59
N GLN A 95 4.90 -15.36 -10.95
CA GLN A 95 5.34 -15.89 -9.66
C GLN A 95 4.93 -14.92 -8.55
N THR A 96 4.11 -15.37 -7.60
CA THR A 96 3.74 -14.57 -6.43
C THR A 96 4.92 -14.45 -5.47
N PHE A 97 4.85 -13.44 -4.57
CA PHE A 97 5.85 -13.31 -3.52
C PHE A 97 5.87 -14.52 -2.58
N GLU A 98 4.71 -15.04 -2.16
CA GLU A 98 4.64 -16.25 -1.34
C GLU A 98 5.29 -17.46 -1.98
N GLN A 99 5.07 -17.66 -3.30
CA GLN A 99 5.71 -18.76 -4.04
C GLN A 99 7.24 -18.59 -4.09
N TRP A 100 7.71 -17.37 -4.25
CA TRP A 100 9.14 -17.07 -4.20
C TRP A 100 9.69 -17.27 -2.79
N TYR A 101 9.01 -16.74 -1.76
CA TYR A 101 9.43 -16.82 -0.36
C TYR A 101 9.55 -18.27 0.14
N LYS A 102 8.63 -19.15 -0.23
CA LYS A 102 8.70 -20.58 0.15
C LYS A 102 10.03 -21.24 -0.20
N LYS A 103 10.70 -20.78 -1.26
CA LYS A 103 12.02 -21.31 -1.68
C LYS A 103 13.19 -20.69 -0.86
N HIS A 104 12.94 -19.60 -0.16
CA HIS A 104 13.95 -18.83 0.61
C HIS A 104 13.66 -18.81 2.11
N ALA A 105 12.61 -19.50 2.55
CA ALA A 105 12.17 -19.48 3.96
C ALA A 105 13.27 -19.97 4.92
N ALA A 106 13.98 -21.05 4.56
CA ALA A 106 15.07 -21.60 5.37
C ALA A 106 16.22 -20.59 5.57
N GLU A 107 16.52 -19.77 4.55
CA GLU A 107 17.51 -18.71 4.65
C GLU A 107 17.06 -17.63 5.64
N GLN A 108 15.76 -17.34 5.68
CA GLN A 108 15.21 -16.34 6.60
C GLN A 108 15.23 -16.81 8.04
N GLU A 109 14.96 -18.09 8.30
CA GLU A 109 15.02 -18.67 9.65
C GLU A 109 16.44 -18.77 10.23
N ALA A 110 17.48 -18.69 9.38
CA ALA A 110 18.88 -18.70 9.84
C ALA A 110 19.31 -17.41 10.60
N TYR A 111 18.54 -16.34 10.50
CA TYR A 111 18.81 -15.10 11.23
C TYR A 111 18.46 -15.24 12.70
N LYS A 112 19.19 -14.55 13.58
CA LYS A 112 18.92 -14.53 15.03
C LYS A 112 17.79 -13.59 15.44
N LYS A 113 17.54 -12.57 14.64
CA LYS A 113 16.48 -11.55 14.85
C LYS A 113 15.51 -11.64 13.71
N HIS A 114 14.23 -11.52 14.01
CA HIS A 114 13.17 -11.60 13.00
C HIS A 114 12.19 -10.44 13.10
N VAL A 115 11.50 -10.23 12.01
CA VAL A 115 10.28 -9.45 11.93
C VAL A 115 9.25 -10.26 11.15
N ALA A 116 7.98 -10.09 11.46
CA ALA A 116 6.89 -10.63 10.67
C ALA A 116 6.52 -9.63 9.55
N TYR A 117 6.14 -10.14 8.39
CA TYR A 117 5.79 -9.30 7.25
C TYR A 117 4.38 -9.62 6.75
N PHE A 118 3.52 -8.61 6.80
CA PHE A 118 2.25 -8.58 6.10
C PHE A 118 2.47 -7.98 4.71
N HIS A 119 2.53 -8.82 3.68
CA HIS A 119 2.84 -8.36 2.32
C HIS A 119 1.63 -7.74 1.60
N GLY A 120 0.40 -8.15 1.94
CA GLY A 120 -0.80 -7.71 1.27
C GLY A 120 -0.94 -8.22 -0.17
N CYS A 121 -2.10 -7.92 -0.77
CA CYS A 121 -2.43 -8.44 -2.10
C CYS A 121 -1.52 -7.86 -3.22
N TYR A 122 -1.17 -6.57 -3.14
CA TYR A 122 -0.37 -5.92 -4.18
C TYR A 122 1.04 -6.48 -4.26
N ALA A 123 1.76 -6.53 -3.15
CA ALA A 123 3.12 -7.03 -3.11
C ALA A 123 3.20 -8.55 -3.34
N ASN A 124 2.09 -9.28 -3.14
CA ASN A 124 2.03 -10.69 -3.48
C ASN A 124 1.80 -10.94 -4.97
N TYR A 125 0.76 -10.33 -5.55
CA TYR A 125 0.27 -10.67 -6.89
C TYR A 125 0.74 -9.74 -8.00
N ASN A 126 0.95 -8.44 -7.70
CA ASN A 126 1.25 -7.45 -8.72
C ASN A 126 2.72 -7.03 -8.75
N PHE A 127 3.34 -6.82 -7.59
CA PHE A 127 4.72 -6.35 -7.53
C PHE A 127 5.55 -7.06 -6.45
N PRO A 128 5.84 -8.37 -6.62
CA PRO A 128 6.65 -9.16 -5.69
C PRO A 128 8.04 -8.57 -5.41
N GLN A 129 8.56 -7.75 -6.32
CA GLN A 129 9.84 -7.09 -6.15
C GLN A 129 9.87 -6.18 -4.92
N LEU A 130 8.76 -5.51 -4.58
CA LEU A 130 8.67 -4.66 -3.38
C LEU A 130 8.96 -5.45 -2.09
N SER A 131 8.40 -6.65 -1.99
CA SER A 131 8.67 -7.55 -0.85
C SER A 131 10.12 -8.03 -0.83
N LYS A 132 10.68 -8.36 -1.99
CA LYS A 132 12.10 -8.77 -2.11
C LYS A 132 13.03 -7.62 -1.76
N ASP A 133 12.68 -6.40 -2.13
CA ASP A 133 13.42 -5.19 -1.77
C ASP A 133 13.45 -4.99 -0.25
N LEU A 134 12.32 -5.19 0.43
CA LEU A 134 12.27 -5.15 1.89
C LEU A 134 13.15 -6.23 2.52
N LEU A 135 13.06 -7.48 2.05
CA LEU A 135 13.90 -8.58 2.54
C LEU A 135 15.40 -8.26 2.34
N LYS A 136 15.77 -7.73 1.17
CA LYS A 136 17.16 -7.31 0.88
C LYS A 136 17.68 -6.34 1.94
N ILE A 137 16.91 -5.33 2.29
CA ILE A 137 17.29 -4.32 3.29
C ILE A 137 17.41 -4.95 4.68
N LEU A 138 16.36 -5.69 5.10
CA LEU A 138 16.31 -6.31 6.44
C LEU A 138 17.43 -7.34 6.63
N ASN A 139 17.67 -8.18 5.63
CA ASN A 139 18.74 -9.17 5.66
C ASN A 139 20.12 -8.51 5.73
N ALA A 140 20.33 -7.39 5.05
CA ALA A 140 21.58 -6.62 5.18
C ALA A 140 21.74 -6.04 6.59
N CYS A 141 20.64 -5.73 7.27
CA CYS A 141 20.61 -5.26 8.66
C CYS A 141 20.66 -6.39 9.70
N GLY A 142 20.76 -7.66 9.28
CA GLY A 142 20.85 -8.81 10.19
C GLY A 142 19.51 -9.34 10.71
N TYR A 143 18.41 -8.97 10.05
CA TYR A 143 17.06 -9.46 10.36
C TYR A 143 16.55 -10.44 9.30
N GLY A 144 16.04 -11.59 9.74
CA GLY A 144 15.22 -12.48 8.93
C GLY A 144 13.77 -11.98 8.88
N VAL A 145 13.05 -12.39 7.86
CA VAL A 145 11.65 -12.02 7.65
C VAL A 145 10.79 -13.27 7.68
N ARG A 146 9.80 -13.33 8.55
CA ARG A 146 8.80 -14.40 8.62
C ARG A 146 7.49 -13.92 8.00
N LEU A 147 6.81 -14.79 7.26
CA LEU A 147 5.45 -14.51 6.83
C LEU A 147 4.47 -14.86 7.94
N LEU A 148 3.33 -14.19 7.95
CA LEU A 148 2.23 -14.55 8.84
C LEU A 148 1.72 -15.97 8.50
N GLU A 149 1.30 -16.74 9.51
CA GLU A 149 0.80 -18.11 9.31
C GLU A 149 -0.38 -18.15 8.32
N LYS A 150 -1.28 -17.20 8.45
CA LYS A 150 -2.41 -17.00 7.53
C LYS A 150 -2.55 -15.51 7.26
N GLU A 151 -2.66 -15.16 6.00
CA GLU A 151 -2.85 -13.79 5.58
C GLU A 151 -3.98 -13.66 4.56
N LYS A 152 -4.75 -12.59 4.67
CA LYS A 152 -5.75 -12.13 3.71
C LYS A 152 -5.53 -10.66 3.44
N CYS A 153 -6.05 -10.17 2.31
CA CYS A 153 -6.08 -8.73 2.06
C CYS A 153 -6.57 -7.97 3.31
N CYS A 154 -6.03 -6.77 3.55
CA CYS A 154 -6.45 -5.93 4.69
C CYS A 154 -7.95 -5.58 4.71
N GLY A 155 -8.66 -5.80 3.60
CA GLY A 155 -10.11 -5.63 3.52
C GLY A 155 -10.57 -4.22 3.19
N VAL A 156 -9.69 -3.25 3.00
CA VAL A 156 -10.09 -1.86 2.66
C VAL A 156 -10.98 -1.79 1.41
N ALA A 157 -10.68 -2.59 0.38
CA ALA A 157 -11.49 -2.65 -0.84
C ALA A 157 -12.87 -3.27 -0.58
N LEU A 158 -12.98 -4.20 0.35
CA LEU A 158 -14.26 -4.80 0.79
C LEU A 158 -15.13 -3.75 1.50
N VAL A 159 -14.56 -3.02 2.46
CA VAL A 159 -15.26 -1.93 3.17
C VAL A 159 -15.75 -0.87 2.17
N ALA A 160 -14.87 -0.42 1.27
CA ALA A 160 -15.20 0.60 0.28
C ALA A 160 -16.31 0.19 -0.69
N ASN A 161 -16.58 -1.10 -0.85
CA ASN A 161 -17.62 -1.64 -1.73
C ASN A 161 -18.81 -2.27 -0.98
N GLY A 162 -18.95 -2.02 0.33
CA GLY A 162 -20.11 -2.44 1.12
C GLY A 162 -20.11 -3.92 1.51
N LEU A 163 -18.94 -4.56 1.59
CA LEU A 163 -18.74 -5.95 1.99
C LEU A 163 -18.08 -6.03 3.39
N SER A 164 -18.58 -5.25 4.33
CA SER A 164 -17.96 -5.06 5.66
C SER A 164 -17.89 -6.35 6.48
N ASP A 165 -18.89 -7.24 6.40
CA ASP A 165 -18.86 -8.52 7.09
C ASP A 165 -17.73 -9.43 6.59
N GLN A 166 -17.47 -9.43 5.28
CA GLN A 166 -16.36 -10.16 4.69
C GLN A 166 -15.03 -9.53 5.12
N ALA A 167 -14.95 -8.20 5.12
CA ALA A 167 -13.77 -7.47 5.60
C ALA A 167 -13.46 -7.81 7.06
N LYS A 168 -14.50 -7.86 7.91
CA LYS A 168 -14.35 -8.21 9.32
C LYS A 168 -13.78 -9.62 9.50
N LYS A 169 -14.32 -10.62 8.81
CA LYS A 169 -13.80 -12.00 8.85
C LYS A 169 -12.32 -12.09 8.43
N GLN A 170 -11.93 -11.37 7.38
CA GLN A 170 -10.52 -11.30 6.95
C GLN A 170 -9.65 -10.59 7.99
N GLY A 171 -10.16 -9.50 8.57
CA GLY A 171 -9.47 -8.75 9.60
C GLY A 171 -9.22 -9.56 10.87
N GLU A 172 -10.20 -10.31 11.35
CA GLU A 172 -10.07 -11.20 12.51
C GLU A 172 -9.01 -12.29 12.26
N LEU A 173 -8.98 -12.86 11.05
CA LEU A 173 -7.94 -13.82 10.66
C LEU A 173 -6.55 -13.19 10.68
N ASN A 174 -6.40 -11.99 10.09
CA ASN A 174 -5.13 -11.27 10.07
C ASN A 174 -4.66 -10.93 11.48
N MET A 175 -5.56 -10.41 12.35
CA MET A 175 -5.22 -10.08 13.74
C MET A 175 -4.75 -11.31 14.52
N ASN A 176 -5.42 -12.46 14.35
CA ASN A 176 -5.01 -13.69 15.01
C ASN A 176 -3.62 -14.15 14.57
N SER A 177 -3.29 -14.03 13.28
CA SER A 177 -1.95 -14.37 12.78
C SER A 177 -0.87 -13.39 13.27
N MET A 178 -1.20 -12.09 13.36
CA MET A 178 -0.30 -11.08 13.90
C MET A 178 -0.03 -11.30 15.40
N ARG A 179 -1.05 -11.63 16.19
CA ARG A 179 -0.88 -11.98 17.62
C ARG A 179 0.10 -13.11 17.82
N LYS A 180 0.06 -14.14 16.96
CA LYS A 180 1.02 -15.26 17.03
C LYS A 180 2.46 -14.79 16.73
N ALA A 181 2.65 -13.94 15.72
CA ALA A 181 3.96 -13.38 15.41
C ALA A 181 4.49 -12.50 16.55
N ILE A 182 3.64 -11.65 17.13
CA ILE A 182 3.99 -10.79 18.26
C ILE A 182 4.33 -11.62 19.50
N ALA A 183 3.58 -12.69 19.77
CA ALA A 183 3.88 -13.62 20.87
C ALA A 183 5.22 -14.35 20.68
N ALA A 184 5.68 -14.52 19.43
CA ALA A 184 7.01 -15.02 19.10
C ALA A 184 8.11 -13.97 19.22
N GLY A 185 7.77 -12.70 19.52
CA GLY A 185 8.70 -11.59 19.69
C GLY A 185 8.94 -10.76 18.42
N ASP A 186 8.17 -10.99 17.35
CA ASP A 186 8.35 -10.31 16.08
C ASP A 186 7.46 -9.06 15.98
N ASP A 187 8.02 -7.90 15.59
CA ASP A 187 7.22 -6.76 15.12
C ASP A 187 6.64 -7.10 13.73
N VAL A 188 5.43 -6.61 13.45
CA VAL A 188 4.74 -6.83 12.17
C VAL A 188 4.96 -5.63 11.26
N LEU A 189 5.55 -5.85 10.09
CA LEU A 189 5.83 -4.82 9.10
C LEU A 189 4.91 -4.92 7.90
N THR A 190 4.61 -3.79 7.28
CA THR A 190 3.94 -3.69 5.99
C THR A 190 4.70 -2.72 5.08
N THR A 191 4.50 -2.82 3.76
CA THR A 191 5.03 -1.85 2.77
C THR A 191 3.95 -0.92 2.22
N SER A 192 2.71 -1.05 2.69
CA SER A 192 1.54 -0.30 2.22
C SER A 192 0.97 0.59 3.31
N SER A 193 0.97 1.90 3.09
CA SER A 193 0.35 2.85 4.01
C SER A 193 -1.14 2.62 4.19
N THR A 194 -1.82 2.20 3.11
CA THR A 194 -3.26 1.89 3.16
C THR A 194 -3.54 0.67 4.01
N CYS A 195 -2.79 -0.43 3.84
CA CYS A 195 -2.95 -1.62 4.68
C CYS A 195 -2.63 -1.32 6.14
N THR A 196 -1.53 -0.59 6.39
CA THR A 196 -1.14 -0.19 7.75
C THR A 196 -2.25 0.60 8.44
N PHE A 197 -2.77 1.64 7.76
CA PHE A 197 -3.83 2.48 8.32
C PHE A 197 -5.12 1.67 8.57
N THR A 198 -5.55 0.87 7.59
CA THR A 198 -6.76 0.04 7.72
C THR A 198 -6.68 -0.89 8.94
N MET A 199 -5.56 -1.58 9.12
CA MET A 199 -5.39 -2.54 10.22
C MET A 199 -5.18 -1.87 11.57
N ARG A 200 -4.61 -0.66 11.62
CA ARG A 200 -4.38 0.07 12.88
C ARG A 200 -5.57 0.90 13.33
N ASP A 201 -6.32 1.48 12.39
CA ASP A 201 -7.40 2.44 12.67
C ASP A 201 -8.78 1.89 12.28
N GLU A 202 -9.00 1.54 11.01
CA GLU A 202 -10.32 1.16 10.51
C GLU A 202 -10.81 -0.18 11.06
N TYR A 203 -9.94 -1.12 11.40
CA TYR A 203 -10.34 -2.36 12.05
C TYR A 203 -11.08 -2.09 13.36
N LYS A 204 -10.54 -1.22 14.20
CA LYS A 204 -11.19 -0.84 15.46
C LYS A 204 -12.41 0.05 15.22
N ASN A 205 -12.22 1.12 14.46
CA ASN A 205 -13.23 2.17 14.33
C ASN A 205 -14.42 1.74 13.46
N LEU A 206 -14.20 1.06 12.34
CA LEU A 206 -15.24 0.69 11.38
C LEU A 206 -15.69 -0.77 11.50
N LEU A 207 -14.77 -1.71 11.65
CA LEU A 207 -15.09 -3.14 11.68
C LEU A 207 -15.34 -3.66 13.08
N LYS A 208 -15.09 -2.85 14.12
CA LYS A 208 -15.25 -3.22 15.54
C LYS A 208 -14.44 -4.48 15.86
N ILE A 209 -13.21 -4.56 15.34
CA ILE A 209 -12.22 -5.59 15.66
C ILE A 209 -11.27 -4.99 16.69
N ASP A 210 -11.10 -5.65 17.83
CA ASP A 210 -10.12 -5.25 18.82
C ASP A 210 -8.71 -5.50 18.27
N ASN A 211 -7.88 -4.47 18.28
CA ASN A 211 -6.50 -4.47 17.79
C ASN A 211 -5.54 -3.70 18.72
N ASP A 212 -5.97 -3.40 19.95
CA ASP A 212 -5.18 -2.58 20.88
C ASP A 212 -3.84 -3.25 21.25
N ASP A 213 -3.84 -4.57 21.27
CA ASP A 213 -2.66 -5.40 21.50
C ASP A 213 -1.73 -5.52 20.28
N VAL A 214 -2.28 -5.42 19.05
CA VAL A 214 -1.52 -5.56 17.81
C VAL A 214 -0.99 -4.22 17.30
N ALA A 215 -1.78 -3.16 17.40
CA ALA A 215 -1.46 -1.86 16.82
C ALA A 215 -0.09 -1.29 17.26
N PRO A 216 0.39 -1.42 18.50
CA PRO A 216 1.73 -0.95 18.89
C PRO A 216 2.87 -1.65 18.12
N HIS A 217 2.69 -2.93 17.78
CA HIS A 217 3.67 -3.77 17.09
C HIS A 217 3.52 -3.78 15.56
N LEU A 218 2.44 -3.21 15.02
CA LEU A 218 2.20 -3.10 13.58
C LEU A 218 2.74 -1.78 13.05
N SER A 219 3.69 -1.82 12.13
CA SER A 219 4.33 -0.63 11.58
C SER A 219 4.50 -0.68 10.07
N LEU A 220 4.48 0.49 9.44
CA LEU A 220 5.01 0.64 8.10
C LEU A 220 6.53 0.41 8.12
N ALA A 221 7.06 -0.32 7.14
CA ALA A 221 8.47 -0.69 7.09
C ALA A 221 9.41 0.53 7.12
N THR A 222 9.06 1.63 6.43
CA THR A 222 9.84 2.87 6.46
C THR A 222 9.88 3.49 7.86
N ARG A 223 8.77 3.48 8.60
CA ARG A 223 8.75 3.97 9.98
C ARG A 223 9.61 3.10 10.91
N TRP A 224 9.49 1.78 10.78
CA TRP A 224 10.30 0.85 11.58
C TRP A 224 11.80 1.01 11.29
N LEU A 225 12.19 1.03 10.02
CA LEU A 225 13.58 1.23 9.59
C LEU A 225 14.15 2.55 10.12
N TYR A 226 13.41 3.66 9.95
CA TYR A 226 13.85 4.97 10.45
C TYR A 226 14.13 4.93 11.96
N ARG A 227 13.21 4.40 12.75
CA ARG A 227 13.37 4.29 14.21
C ARG A 227 14.53 3.41 14.62
N MET A 228 14.77 2.34 13.89
CA MET A 228 15.91 1.46 14.13
C MET A 228 17.23 2.15 13.82
N VAL A 229 17.29 2.96 12.75
CA VAL A 229 18.46 3.78 12.42
C VAL A 229 18.66 4.88 13.47
N GLU A 230 17.61 5.63 13.79
CA GLU A 230 17.64 6.73 14.77
C GLU A 230 18.11 6.25 16.14
N SER A 231 17.67 5.07 16.58
CA SER A 231 18.11 4.46 17.85
C SER A 231 19.50 3.80 17.79
N GLY A 232 20.17 3.83 16.64
CA GLY A 232 21.49 3.20 16.46
C GLY A 232 21.48 1.67 16.44
N LYS A 233 20.30 1.03 16.43
CA LYS A 233 20.17 -0.45 16.42
C LYS A 233 20.52 -1.06 15.07
N ILE A 234 20.35 -0.31 13.99
CA ILE A 234 20.80 -0.65 12.64
C ILE A 234 21.52 0.54 12.00
N LYS A 235 22.37 0.24 11.03
CA LYS A 235 23.07 1.23 10.21
C LYS A 235 22.85 0.91 8.74
N LEU A 236 22.57 1.92 7.93
CA LEU A 236 22.42 1.80 6.49
C LEU A 236 23.60 2.47 5.80
N ALA A 237 24.18 1.81 4.81
CA ALA A 237 25.16 2.38 3.91
C ALA A 237 24.60 2.46 2.51
N PHE A 238 24.90 3.53 1.79
CA PHE A 238 24.40 3.76 0.46
C PHE A 238 25.52 3.90 -0.56
N ARG A 239 25.26 3.46 -1.78
CA ARG A 239 26.19 3.57 -2.90
C ARG A 239 26.41 5.05 -3.26
N LYS A 240 27.65 5.41 -3.50
CA LYS A 240 28.04 6.80 -3.85
C LYS A 240 27.63 7.21 -5.27
N ASP A 241 27.44 6.23 -6.16
CA ASP A 241 27.04 6.44 -7.56
C ASP A 241 25.52 6.52 -7.79
N PHE A 242 24.73 6.45 -6.72
CA PHE A 242 23.28 6.56 -6.80
C PHE A 242 22.84 8.01 -6.75
N HIS A 243 22.26 8.51 -7.84
CA HIS A 243 21.73 9.88 -7.94
C HIS A 243 20.35 9.87 -8.56
N GLN A 244 19.37 10.48 -7.88
CA GLN A 244 17.98 10.61 -8.38
C GLN A 244 17.30 11.88 -7.85
N LYS A 245 16.52 12.53 -8.73
CA LYS A 245 15.59 13.59 -8.36
C LYS A 245 14.22 12.98 -8.08
N LEU A 246 13.80 13.01 -6.85
CA LEU A 246 12.55 12.40 -6.39
C LEU A 246 11.54 13.48 -6.02
N ALA A 247 10.28 13.26 -6.38
CA ALA A 247 9.15 13.98 -5.84
C ALA A 247 8.34 13.05 -4.92
N TYR A 248 8.18 13.39 -3.65
CA TYR A 248 7.42 12.57 -2.72
C TYR A 248 5.96 13.01 -2.62
N HIS A 249 5.06 12.08 -2.94
CA HIS A 249 3.61 12.25 -2.75
C HIS A 249 3.17 11.63 -1.43
N THR A 250 2.73 12.47 -0.49
CA THR A 250 2.12 12.02 0.77
C THR A 250 0.73 11.45 0.51
N ALA A 251 0.59 10.13 0.58
CA ALA A 251 -0.70 9.47 0.47
C ALA A 251 -1.63 9.86 1.64
N CYS A 252 -2.95 9.89 1.40
CA CYS A 252 -3.93 10.35 2.40
C CYS A 252 -3.80 9.64 3.76
N HIS A 253 -3.60 8.32 3.75
CA HIS A 253 -3.44 7.55 4.98
C HIS A 253 -2.09 7.83 5.69
N MET A 254 -1.04 8.15 4.93
CA MET A 254 0.23 8.63 5.51
C MET A 254 0.05 9.97 6.20
N GLU A 255 -0.67 10.90 5.56
CA GLU A 255 -1.02 12.19 6.13
C GLU A 255 -1.81 12.03 7.43
N ARG A 256 -2.84 11.18 7.42
CA ARG A 256 -3.68 10.90 8.59
C ARG A 256 -2.90 10.29 9.76
N MET A 257 -1.91 9.43 9.48
CA MET A 257 -1.02 8.85 10.51
C MET A 257 0.09 9.80 10.97
N GLY A 258 0.39 10.86 10.22
CA GLY A 258 1.55 11.72 10.47
C GLY A 258 2.89 11.03 10.18
N TRP A 259 2.93 10.01 9.32
CA TRP A 259 4.10 9.14 9.14
C TRP A 259 4.93 9.41 7.89
N ALA A 260 4.55 10.39 7.08
CA ALA A 260 5.31 10.76 5.89
C ALA A 260 6.77 11.12 6.21
N ILE A 261 7.01 11.72 7.37
CA ILE A 261 8.35 12.10 7.85
C ILE A 261 9.33 10.93 7.84
N TYR A 262 8.90 9.73 8.24
CA TYR A 262 9.79 8.56 8.30
C TYR A 262 10.27 8.13 6.92
N SER A 263 9.40 8.12 5.92
CA SER A 263 9.75 7.79 4.53
C SER A 263 10.63 8.86 3.91
N THR A 264 10.32 10.14 4.14
CA THR A 264 11.09 11.25 3.57
C THR A 264 12.48 11.37 4.18
N GLU A 265 12.62 11.21 5.49
CA GLU A 265 13.94 11.23 6.14
C GLU A 265 14.83 10.05 5.72
N LEU A 266 14.27 8.83 5.59
CA LEU A 266 15.02 7.71 5.04
C LEU A 266 15.52 7.98 3.62
N LEU A 267 14.68 8.58 2.76
CA LEU A 267 15.10 8.94 1.41
C LEU A 267 16.19 10.03 1.40
N ARG A 268 16.14 10.99 2.32
CA ARG A 268 17.17 12.03 2.49
C ARG A 268 18.50 11.51 3.00
N MET A 269 18.52 10.33 3.68
CA MET A 269 19.76 9.68 4.09
C MET A 269 20.59 9.17 2.90
N ILE A 270 19.99 9.04 1.70
CA ILE A 270 20.69 8.61 0.49
C ILE A 270 21.44 9.83 -0.07
N PRO A 271 22.78 9.86 -0.10
CA PRO A 271 23.56 11.08 -0.37
C PRO A 271 23.29 11.71 -1.74
N GLY A 272 22.92 10.91 -2.76
CA GLY A 272 22.64 11.40 -4.12
C GLY A 272 21.17 11.63 -4.42
N VAL A 273 20.29 11.67 -3.42
CA VAL A 273 18.86 11.92 -3.62
C VAL A 273 18.55 13.41 -3.40
N GLU A 274 17.99 14.03 -4.42
CA GLU A 274 17.35 15.34 -4.34
C GLU A 274 15.84 15.12 -4.13
N LEU A 275 15.34 15.36 -2.92
CA LEU A 275 13.93 15.09 -2.55
C LEU A 275 13.12 16.37 -2.50
N THR A 276 12.10 16.49 -3.35
CA THR A 276 11.07 17.53 -3.28
C THR A 276 9.77 16.95 -2.72
N LEU A 277 9.21 17.59 -1.70
CA LEU A 277 7.87 17.22 -1.18
C LEU A 277 6.80 17.89 -2.05
N LEU A 278 5.87 17.10 -2.56
CA LEU A 278 4.71 17.61 -3.28
C LEU A 278 3.68 18.16 -2.30
N ASP A 279 2.90 19.12 -2.76
CA ASP A 279 1.78 19.64 -1.98
C ASP A 279 0.81 18.52 -1.59
N SER A 280 0.16 18.69 -0.46
CA SER A 280 -0.80 17.74 0.05
C SER A 280 -2.07 17.73 -0.81
N ASN A 281 -2.02 17.11 -1.99
CA ASN A 281 -3.14 16.91 -2.90
C ASN A 281 -3.51 15.42 -2.98
N CYS A 282 -4.80 15.10 -3.01
CA CYS A 282 -5.25 13.72 -3.19
C CYS A 282 -5.02 13.27 -4.65
N CYS A 283 -4.57 12.04 -4.87
CA CYS A 283 -4.48 11.46 -6.22
C CYS A 283 -5.85 11.17 -6.86
N GLY A 284 -6.92 11.18 -6.09
CA GLY A 284 -8.30 11.03 -6.55
C GLY A 284 -8.79 9.58 -6.75
N ILE A 285 -7.92 8.56 -6.65
CA ILE A 285 -8.33 7.19 -6.97
C ILE A 285 -9.20 6.53 -5.90
N SER A 286 -8.88 6.75 -4.61
CA SER A 286 -9.55 6.12 -3.47
C SER A 286 -9.80 4.61 -3.68
N GLY A 287 -8.74 3.83 -3.75
CA GLY A 287 -8.83 2.38 -3.96
C GLY A 287 -9.58 2.04 -5.25
N THR A 288 -10.80 1.53 -5.12
CA THR A 288 -11.62 1.10 -6.26
C THR A 288 -12.55 2.19 -6.81
N TYR A 289 -12.69 3.34 -6.13
CA TYR A 289 -13.61 4.42 -6.49
C TYR A 289 -13.35 4.94 -7.91
N GLY A 290 -12.11 5.30 -8.21
CA GLY A 290 -11.72 5.86 -9.51
C GLY A 290 -11.78 4.87 -10.68
N PHE A 291 -11.93 3.57 -10.43
CA PHE A 291 -12.13 2.56 -11.49
C PHE A 291 -13.54 2.58 -12.05
N LYS A 292 -14.52 3.03 -11.25
CA LYS A 292 -15.93 3.05 -11.62
C LYS A 292 -16.20 4.14 -12.66
N LYS A 293 -16.91 3.82 -13.73
CA LYS A 293 -17.20 4.71 -14.85
C LYS A 293 -17.84 6.03 -14.40
N GLU A 294 -18.79 5.94 -13.51
CA GLU A 294 -19.50 7.10 -12.94
C GLU A 294 -18.61 8.04 -12.14
N ASN A 295 -17.46 7.55 -11.65
CA ASN A 295 -16.54 8.29 -10.78
C ASN A 295 -15.28 8.75 -11.51
N TYR A 296 -14.98 8.22 -12.69
CA TYR A 296 -13.71 8.42 -13.38
C TYR A 296 -13.36 9.91 -13.56
N LYS A 297 -14.28 10.68 -14.15
CA LYS A 297 -14.07 12.12 -14.38
C LYS A 297 -13.79 12.89 -13.07
N ARG A 298 -14.55 12.58 -12.02
CA ARG A 298 -14.36 13.20 -10.69
C ARG A 298 -13.03 12.80 -10.09
N SER A 299 -12.66 11.53 -10.18
CA SER A 299 -11.36 11.02 -9.74
C SER A 299 -10.19 11.75 -10.41
N GLN A 300 -10.27 11.95 -11.73
CA GLN A 300 -9.27 12.70 -12.48
C GLN A 300 -9.21 14.18 -12.08
N ALA A 301 -10.37 14.83 -11.91
CA ALA A 301 -10.44 16.22 -11.50
C ALA A 301 -9.85 16.46 -10.09
N ILE A 302 -10.07 15.54 -9.15
CA ILE A 302 -9.49 15.59 -7.81
C ILE A 302 -7.96 15.46 -7.87
N GLY A 303 -7.44 14.59 -8.74
CA GLY A 303 -5.99 14.36 -8.89
C GLY A 303 -5.28 15.42 -9.73
N ALA A 304 -6.00 16.23 -10.50
CA ALA A 304 -5.42 17.17 -11.47
C ALA A 304 -4.37 18.13 -10.88
N PRO A 305 -4.53 18.73 -9.68
CA PRO A 305 -3.50 19.58 -9.10
C PRO A 305 -2.19 18.83 -8.85
N LEU A 306 -2.27 17.60 -8.34
CA LEU A 306 -1.11 16.73 -8.11
C LEU A 306 -0.42 16.40 -9.43
N PHE A 307 -1.17 16.01 -10.46
CA PHE A 307 -0.62 15.63 -11.76
C PHE A 307 0.09 16.82 -12.43
N LYS A 308 -0.51 18.02 -12.35
CA LYS A 308 0.10 19.26 -12.84
C LYS A 308 1.44 19.53 -12.17
N GLN A 309 1.50 19.48 -10.84
CA GLN A 309 2.72 19.71 -10.08
C GLN A 309 3.83 18.71 -10.45
N ILE A 310 3.50 17.43 -10.62
CA ILE A 310 4.45 16.39 -11.03
C ILE A 310 5.02 16.68 -12.44
N GLU A 311 4.17 17.07 -13.40
CA GLU A 311 4.60 17.36 -14.76
C GLU A 311 5.44 18.66 -14.87
N GLU A 312 5.16 19.64 -14.02
CA GLU A 312 5.95 20.88 -13.94
C GLU A 312 7.32 20.64 -13.31
N LEU A 313 7.39 19.84 -12.23
CA LEU A 313 8.63 19.53 -11.50
C LEU A 313 9.55 18.58 -12.31
N LYS A 314 8.99 17.70 -13.12
CA LYS A 314 9.72 16.72 -13.94
C LYS A 314 10.75 15.88 -13.16
N PRO A 315 10.38 15.25 -12.03
CA PRO A 315 11.31 14.40 -11.29
C PRO A 315 11.69 13.16 -12.11
N ASP A 316 12.78 12.49 -11.77
CA ASP A 316 13.14 11.19 -12.36
C ASP A 316 12.06 10.14 -11.99
N PHE A 317 11.64 10.16 -10.72
CA PHE A 317 10.55 9.32 -10.19
C PHE A 317 9.71 10.08 -9.18
N VAL A 318 8.44 9.68 -9.08
CA VAL A 318 7.60 10.02 -7.92
C VAL A 318 7.72 8.90 -6.90
N SER A 319 7.83 9.24 -5.61
CA SER A 319 7.86 8.27 -4.51
C SER A 319 6.58 8.36 -3.69
N THR A 320 6.00 7.22 -3.32
CA THR A 320 4.82 7.16 -2.43
C THR A 320 4.69 5.79 -1.78
N ASP A 321 4.15 5.74 -0.56
CA ASP A 321 3.90 4.51 0.20
C ASP A 321 2.53 3.88 -0.10
N CYS A 322 1.88 4.28 -1.19
CA CYS A 322 0.54 3.83 -1.55
C CYS A 322 0.47 3.33 -3.00
N GLU A 323 0.14 2.07 -3.17
CA GLU A 323 0.08 1.39 -4.46
C GLU A 323 -1.02 1.97 -5.37
N THR A 324 -2.17 2.32 -4.80
CA THR A 324 -3.25 2.89 -5.59
C THR A 324 -2.94 4.31 -6.05
N CYS A 325 -2.22 5.10 -5.24
CA CYS A 325 -1.68 6.39 -5.68
C CYS A 325 -0.68 6.20 -6.83
N LYS A 326 0.21 5.19 -6.73
CA LYS A 326 1.12 4.83 -7.83
C LYS A 326 0.35 4.62 -9.14
N TRP A 327 -0.69 3.78 -9.14
CA TRP A 327 -1.46 3.50 -10.37
C TRP A 327 -2.12 4.76 -10.95
N GLN A 328 -2.66 5.60 -10.09
CA GLN A 328 -3.30 6.84 -10.54
C GLN A 328 -2.32 7.83 -11.13
N ILE A 329 -1.17 8.02 -10.49
CA ILE A 329 -0.13 8.93 -10.95
C ILE A 329 0.47 8.44 -12.27
N GLU A 330 0.86 7.15 -12.36
CA GLU A 330 1.43 6.56 -13.59
C GLU A 330 0.47 6.56 -14.77
N MET A 331 -0.84 6.48 -14.51
CA MET A 331 -1.86 6.57 -15.56
C MET A 331 -2.06 8.01 -16.04
N SER A 332 -1.86 8.99 -15.16
CA SER A 332 -2.28 10.38 -15.38
C SER A 332 -1.10 11.34 -15.61
N THR A 333 0.14 10.86 -15.51
CA THR A 333 1.37 11.62 -15.72
C THR A 333 2.35 10.83 -16.57
N SER A 334 3.40 11.51 -17.06
CA SER A 334 4.51 10.87 -17.77
C SER A 334 5.51 10.17 -16.84
N ARG A 335 5.33 10.27 -15.51
CA ARG A 335 6.33 9.84 -14.53
C ARG A 335 6.06 8.46 -13.98
N LYS A 336 7.14 7.71 -13.74
CA LYS A 336 7.09 6.43 -13.02
C LYS A 336 7.07 6.67 -11.51
N VAL A 337 6.49 5.72 -10.79
CA VAL A 337 6.33 5.80 -9.32
C VAL A 337 6.99 4.62 -8.65
N LYS A 338 7.79 4.90 -7.62
CA LYS A 338 8.45 3.87 -6.77
C LYS A 338 7.96 3.96 -5.32
N ASN A 339 7.91 2.84 -4.66
CA ASN A 339 7.78 2.82 -3.19
C ASN A 339 9.13 3.23 -2.57
N PRO A 340 9.16 3.99 -1.46
CA PRO A 340 10.40 4.34 -0.76
C PRO A 340 11.31 3.14 -0.48
N ILE A 341 10.74 1.99 -0.11
CA ILE A 341 11.49 0.74 0.14
C ILE A 341 12.26 0.30 -1.11
N SER A 342 11.66 0.38 -2.31
CA SER A 342 12.35 0.02 -3.55
C SER A 342 13.50 0.99 -3.85
N THR A 343 13.32 2.29 -3.61
CA THR A 343 14.39 3.28 -3.76
C THR A 343 15.54 3.03 -2.79
N LEU A 344 15.23 2.75 -1.52
CA LEU A 344 16.23 2.39 -0.50
C LEU A 344 17.01 1.13 -0.91
N ALA A 345 16.31 0.09 -1.39
CA ALA A 345 16.94 -1.17 -1.80
C ALA A 345 17.83 -1.00 -3.04
N GLU A 346 17.45 -0.13 -3.98
CA GLU A 346 18.29 0.20 -5.15
C GLU A 346 19.55 0.95 -4.74
N ALA A 347 19.44 1.90 -3.81
CA ALA A 347 20.55 2.72 -3.34
C ALA A 347 21.47 2.02 -2.34
N LEU A 348 20.99 0.94 -1.70
CA LEU A 348 21.71 0.28 -0.60
C LEU A 348 23.03 -0.33 -1.05
N ASP A 349 24.12 -0.02 -0.32
CA ASP A 349 25.35 -0.81 -0.33
C ASP A 349 25.17 -1.99 0.64
N VAL A 350 24.84 -3.14 0.07
CA VAL A 350 24.50 -4.35 0.85
C VAL A 350 25.67 -4.85 1.68
N GLU A 351 26.88 -4.89 1.09
CA GLU A 351 28.06 -5.44 1.76
C GLU A 351 28.51 -4.54 2.91
N GLU A 352 28.54 -3.23 2.67
CA GLU A 352 28.90 -2.28 3.72
C GLU A 352 27.83 -2.24 4.82
N THR A 353 26.54 -2.29 4.46
CA THR A 353 25.45 -2.37 5.43
C THR A 353 25.59 -3.62 6.31
N ARG A 354 25.88 -4.78 5.72
CA ARG A 354 26.14 -6.02 6.48
C ARG A 354 27.34 -5.86 7.42
N ARG A 355 28.42 -5.27 6.94
CA ARG A 355 29.63 -5.04 7.75
C ARG A 355 29.32 -4.18 8.98
N LEU A 356 28.54 -3.12 8.80
CA LEU A 356 28.17 -2.19 9.87
C LEU A 356 27.19 -2.80 10.91
N ASN A 357 26.46 -3.85 10.55
CA ASN A 357 25.48 -4.52 11.42
C ASN A 357 25.94 -5.91 11.91
N LYS A 358 27.15 -6.36 11.53
CA LYS A 358 27.78 -7.54 12.14
C LYS A 358 28.25 -7.13 13.55
N ALA A 359 27.45 -7.52 14.55
CA ALA A 359 27.84 -7.51 15.95
C ALA A 359 28.15 -8.92 16.41
#